data_57bbe439fe8a4d07da2e28ae453ca32e
#
_entry.id   57bbe439fe8a4d07da2e28ae453ca32e
#
_cell.length_a   1.000
_cell.length_b   1.000
_cell.length_c   1.000
_cell.angle_alpha   90.00
_cell.angle_beta   90.00
_cell.angle_gamma   90.00
#
_symmetry.space_group_name_H-M   'P 1'
#
loop_
_entity.id
_entity.type
_entity.pdbx_description
1 polymer ?
#
loop_
_entity_poly.entity_id
_entity_poly.type
_entity_poly.pdbx_seq_one_letter_code
_entity_poly.pdbx_strand_id
1 'polypeptide(L)'
;MSEFYAPVDPDLLKRERARARELRASQWWKRRIGDGVCYYCRRHVGHRALGMDHVVPLGRGGRSVRGNVVPACKDCNSRKQSLLPLEWQDYLARFSRADPE
;
A
#
# COMPACT_ATOMS: atom_id res chain seq x y z
N MET A 1 6.39 -18.94 -9.85
CA MET A 1 6.99 -19.15 -11.15
C MET A 1 7.08 -17.86 -11.93
N SER A 2 8.22 -17.61 -12.47
CA SER A 2 8.44 -16.37 -13.21
C SER A 2 7.66 -16.31 -14.51
N GLU A 3 7.25 -17.42 -15.04
CA GLU A 3 6.50 -17.42 -16.29
C GLU A 3 5.14 -16.75 -16.17
N PHE A 4 4.62 -16.63 -14.95
CA PHE A 4 3.34 -15.94 -14.72
C PHE A 4 3.53 -14.51 -14.25
N TYR A 5 4.76 -14.05 -14.25
CA TYR A 5 5.07 -12.73 -13.74
C TYR A 5 5.82 -11.95 -14.80
N ALA A 6 5.16 -10.99 -15.39
CA ALA A 6 5.78 -10.13 -16.40
C ALA A 6 6.29 -8.87 -15.72
N PRO A 7 7.54 -8.48 -15.98
CA PRO A 7 8.05 -7.23 -15.42
C PRO A 7 7.25 -6.05 -15.94
N VAL A 8 7.04 -5.07 -15.09
CA VAL A 8 6.36 -3.85 -15.48
C VAL A 8 7.37 -2.96 -16.24
N ASP A 9 6.88 -2.34 -17.32
CA ASP A 9 7.69 -1.43 -18.13
C ASP A 9 8.29 -0.34 -17.24
N PRO A 10 9.62 -0.12 -17.28
CA PRO A 10 10.24 0.92 -16.46
C PRO A 10 9.68 2.33 -16.70
N ASP A 11 9.29 2.63 -17.93
CA ASP A 11 8.69 3.95 -18.21
C ASP A 11 7.35 4.09 -17.55
N LEU A 12 6.56 3.03 -17.53
CA LEU A 12 5.27 3.03 -16.84
C LEU A 12 5.47 3.21 -15.34
N LEU A 13 6.44 2.50 -14.76
CA LEU A 13 6.75 2.65 -13.34
C LEU A 13 7.12 4.08 -13.02
N LYS A 14 7.92 4.70 -13.86
CA LYS A 14 8.35 6.08 -13.66
C LYS A 14 7.15 7.02 -13.67
N ARG A 15 6.25 6.84 -14.62
CA ARG A 15 5.05 7.67 -14.72
C ARG A 15 4.14 7.46 -13.50
N GLU A 16 3.99 6.22 -13.05
CA GLU A 16 3.13 5.94 -11.91
C GLU A 16 3.72 6.49 -10.61
N ARG A 17 5.04 6.48 -10.48
CA ARG A 17 5.69 7.10 -9.32
C ARG A 17 5.48 8.61 -9.32
N ALA A 18 5.53 9.23 -10.50
CA ALA A 18 5.27 10.67 -10.61
C ALA A 18 3.83 10.98 -10.21
N ARG A 19 2.88 10.17 -10.64
CA ARG A 19 1.48 10.34 -10.25
C ARG A 19 1.28 10.16 -8.76
N ALA A 20 2.00 9.22 -8.16
CA ALA A 20 1.94 9.02 -6.72
C ALA A 20 2.39 10.26 -5.98
N ARG A 21 3.45 10.90 -6.44
CA ARG A 21 3.92 12.15 -5.83
C ARG A 21 2.86 13.23 -5.92
N GLU A 22 2.19 13.35 -7.06
CA GLU A 22 1.11 14.32 -7.23
C GLU A 22 -0.05 14.02 -6.28
N LEU A 23 -0.42 12.76 -6.17
CA LEU A 23 -1.50 12.36 -5.27
C LEU A 23 -1.16 12.69 -3.82
N ARG A 24 0.09 12.44 -3.41
CA ARG A 24 0.48 12.73 -2.03
C ARG A 24 0.43 14.21 -1.73
N ALA A 25 0.61 15.07 -2.73
CA ALA A 25 0.54 16.50 -2.54
C ALA A 25 -0.89 17.05 -2.63
N SER A 26 -1.84 16.21 -3.00
CA SER A 26 -3.21 16.66 -3.24
C SER A 26 -3.98 16.86 -1.95
N GLN A 27 -5.00 17.73 -2.01
CA GLN A 27 -5.90 17.91 -0.88
C GLN A 27 -6.67 16.65 -0.55
N TRP A 28 -6.99 15.86 -1.57
CA TRP A 28 -7.66 14.59 -1.34
C TRP A 28 -6.85 13.70 -0.41
N TRP A 29 -5.55 13.56 -0.67
CA TRP A 29 -4.70 12.72 0.16
C TRP A 29 -4.55 13.29 1.57
N LYS A 30 -4.39 14.60 1.67
CA LYS A 30 -4.26 15.24 2.97
C LYS A 30 -5.49 15.01 3.83
N ARG A 31 -6.67 15.08 3.23
CA ARG A 31 -7.90 14.76 3.96
C ARG A 31 -7.98 13.28 4.28
N ARG A 32 -7.52 12.45 3.38
CA ARG A 32 -7.55 10.99 3.56
C ARG A 32 -6.75 10.55 4.78
N ILE A 33 -5.59 11.16 5.03
CA ILE A 33 -4.74 10.80 6.17
C ILE A 33 -5.06 11.62 7.40
N GLY A 34 -6.03 12.52 7.33
CA GLY A 34 -6.29 13.48 8.40
C GLY A 34 -6.71 12.85 9.72
N ASP A 35 -7.37 11.71 9.70
CA ASP A 35 -7.77 11.02 10.91
C ASP A 35 -6.61 10.26 11.56
N GLY A 36 -5.49 10.13 10.88
CA GLY A 36 -4.29 9.50 11.44
C GLY A 36 -4.39 7.99 11.60
N VAL A 37 -5.33 7.32 10.93
CA VAL A 37 -5.61 5.90 11.13
C VAL A 37 -5.05 5.08 9.97
N CYS A 38 -4.31 4.03 10.29
CA CYS A 38 -3.80 3.10 9.29
C CYS A 38 -4.95 2.32 8.67
N TYR A 39 -4.97 2.24 7.34
CA TYR A 39 -6.00 1.50 6.63
C TYR A 39 -6.00 0.01 6.98
N TYR A 40 -4.82 -0.55 7.18
CA TYR A 40 -4.71 -2.00 7.38
C TYR A 40 -4.94 -2.43 8.82
N CYS A 41 -4.24 -1.83 9.77
CA CYS A 41 -4.30 -2.28 11.17
C CYS A 41 -5.26 -1.44 12.02
N ARG A 42 -5.75 -0.34 11.47
CA ARG A 42 -6.71 0.54 12.12
C ARG A 42 -6.18 1.27 13.36
N ARG A 43 -4.89 1.20 13.60
CA ARG A 43 -4.30 1.94 14.72
C ARG A 43 -4.22 3.41 14.39
N HIS A 44 -4.42 4.23 15.41
CA HIS A 44 -4.25 5.68 15.30
C HIS A 44 -2.79 6.01 15.54
N VAL A 45 -2.06 6.32 14.47
CA VAL A 45 -0.64 6.60 14.55
C VAL A 45 -0.33 8.07 14.27
N GLY A 46 -1.35 8.85 13.89
CA GLY A 46 -1.16 10.25 13.52
C GLY A 46 -0.85 10.38 12.03
N HIS A 47 -1.30 11.50 11.44
CA HIS A 47 -1.20 11.67 10.00
C HIS A 47 0.26 11.69 9.52
N ARG A 48 1.18 12.16 10.36
CA ARG A 48 2.59 12.24 9.96
C ARG A 48 3.27 10.88 9.89
N ALA A 49 2.69 9.87 10.55
CA ALA A 49 3.23 8.53 10.55
C ALA A 49 2.60 7.64 9.49
N LEU A 50 1.76 8.20 8.64
CA LEU A 50 1.11 7.46 7.58
C LEU A 50 1.79 7.73 6.25
N GLY A 51 2.12 6.64 5.54
CA GLY A 51 2.62 6.72 4.18
C GLY A 51 1.57 6.25 3.20
N MET A 52 1.84 6.44 1.92
CA MET A 52 0.95 5.96 0.88
C MET A 52 1.37 4.56 0.46
N ASP A 53 0.42 3.64 0.54
CA ASP A 53 0.63 2.27 0.05
C ASP A 53 -0.25 2.02 -1.15
N HIS A 54 0.31 1.35 -2.15
CA HIS A 54 -0.46 0.90 -3.30
C HIS A 54 -1.00 -0.48 -2.97
N VAL A 55 -2.34 -0.60 -2.90
CA VAL A 55 -2.98 -1.87 -2.57
C VAL A 55 -2.50 -2.96 -3.53
N VAL A 56 -2.55 -2.67 -4.84
CA VAL A 56 -1.84 -3.46 -5.83
C VAL A 56 -0.54 -2.74 -6.09
N PRO A 57 0.60 -3.34 -5.75
CA PRO A 57 1.89 -2.65 -5.88
C PRO A 57 2.21 -2.26 -7.33
N LEU A 58 2.94 -1.17 -7.47
CA LEU A 58 3.34 -0.70 -8.81
C LEU A 58 4.13 -1.77 -9.55
N GLY A 59 5.02 -2.48 -8.85
CA GLY A 59 5.80 -3.55 -9.47
C GLY A 59 4.98 -4.76 -9.88
N ARG A 60 3.74 -4.83 -9.45
CA ARG A 60 2.82 -5.91 -9.79
C ARG A 60 1.68 -5.38 -10.67
N GLY A 61 1.86 -4.24 -11.30
CA GLY A 61 0.89 -3.69 -12.26
C GLY A 61 -0.11 -2.70 -11.70
N GLY A 62 0.04 -2.31 -10.44
CA GLY A 62 -0.87 -1.34 -9.83
C GLY A 62 -0.67 0.05 -10.39
N ARG A 63 -1.67 0.89 -10.19
CA ARG A 63 -1.66 2.28 -10.68
C ARG A 63 -1.79 3.24 -9.51
N SER A 64 -1.28 4.46 -9.72
CA SER A 64 -1.39 5.53 -8.74
C SER A 64 -2.67 6.30 -8.97
N VAL A 65 -3.77 5.71 -8.53
CA VAL A 65 -5.09 6.31 -8.61
C VAL A 65 -5.73 6.21 -7.24
N ARG A 66 -6.74 7.07 -7.01
CA ARG A 66 -7.38 7.15 -5.69
C ARG A 66 -7.87 5.80 -5.19
N GLY A 67 -8.37 4.97 -6.08
CA GLY A 67 -8.91 3.66 -5.69
C GLY A 67 -7.86 2.62 -5.35
N ASN A 68 -6.58 2.92 -5.58
CA ASN A 68 -5.50 1.96 -5.35
C ASN A 68 -4.48 2.43 -4.32
N VAL A 69 -4.70 3.56 -3.67
CA VAL A 69 -3.76 4.06 -2.67
C VAL A 69 -4.47 4.25 -1.35
N VAL A 70 -3.81 3.85 -0.28
CA VAL A 70 -4.36 3.91 1.06
C VAL A 70 -3.29 4.38 2.04
N PRO A 71 -3.71 5.00 3.16
CA PRO A 71 -2.73 5.36 4.20
C PRO A 71 -2.34 4.13 5.00
N ALA A 72 -1.05 3.93 5.18
CA ALA A 72 -0.54 2.78 5.91
C ALA A 72 0.56 3.21 6.87
N CYS A 73 0.56 2.64 8.07
CA CYS A 73 1.62 2.91 9.01
C CYS A 73 2.90 2.19 8.56
N LYS A 74 4.02 2.64 9.08
CA LYS A 74 5.31 2.11 8.69
C LYS A 74 5.40 0.60 8.90
N ASP A 75 4.83 0.13 10.00
CA ASP A 75 4.85 -1.29 10.34
C ASP A 75 4.11 -2.14 9.30
N CYS A 76 2.89 -1.73 8.95
CA CYS A 76 2.12 -2.45 7.93
C CYS A 76 2.78 -2.38 6.57
N ASN A 77 3.31 -1.20 6.22
CA ASN A 77 4.02 -1.04 4.94
C ASN A 77 5.21 -1.98 4.85
N SER A 78 5.99 -2.08 5.92
CA SER A 78 7.17 -2.94 5.95
C SER A 78 6.79 -4.41 5.81
N ARG A 79 5.72 -4.82 6.47
CA ARG A 79 5.28 -6.22 6.41
C ARG A 79 4.66 -6.57 5.07
N LYS A 80 3.86 -5.65 4.53
CA LYS A 80 3.15 -5.92 3.28
C LYS A 80 4.09 -5.94 2.09
N GLN A 81 5.06 -5.03 2.06
CA GLN A 81 5.99 -4.93 0.93
C GLN A 81 5.22 -4.93 -0.40
N SER A 82 5.55 -5.84 -1.30
CA SER A 82 4.91 -5.89 -2.61
C SER A 82 3.87 -7.00 -2.73
N LEU A 83 3.28 -7.41 -1.60
CA LEU A 83 2.25 -8.45 -1.64
C LEU A 83 0.97 -7.93 -2.28
N LEU A 84 0.33 -8.78 -3.05
CA LEU A 84 -1.00 -8.50 -3.57
C LEU A 84 -2.03 -8.65 -2.45
N PRO A 85 -3.24 -8.08 -2.63
CA PRO A 85 -4.25 -8.14 -1.56
C PRO A 85 -4.52 -9.54 -1.02
N LEU A 86 -4.63 -10.54 -1.90
CA LEU A 86 -4.88 -11.90 -1.42
C LEU A 86 -3.69 -12.46 -0.68
N GLU A 87 -2.48 -12.16 -1.15
CA GLU A 87 -1.27 -12.58 -0.46
C GLU A 87 -1.16 -11.94 0.91
N TRP A 88 -1.53 -10.67 0.99
CA TRP A 88 -1.50 -9.93 2.24
C TRP A 88 -2.52 -10.50 3.24
N GLN A 89 -3.73 -10.79 2.77
CA GLN A 89 -4.75 -11.39 3.62
C GLN A 89 -4.32 -12.76 4.12
N ASP A 90 -3.68 -13.53 3.26
CA ASP A 90 -3.19 -14.85 3.61
C ASP A 90 -2.12 -14.76 4.68
N TYR A 91 -1.21 -13.80 4.52
CA TYR A 91 -0.17 -13.53 5.51
C TYR A 91 -0.79 -13.17 6.86
N LEU A 92 -1.76 -12.25 6.85
CA LEU A 92 -2.42 -11.84 8.09
C LEU A 92 -3.15 -12.99 8.76
N ALA A 93 -3.80 -13.84 7.98
CA ALA A 93 -4.52 -14.98 8.52
C ALA A 93 -3.57 -15.96 9.20
N ARG A 94 -2.42 -16.22 8.58
CA ARG A 94 -1.42 -17.10 9.19
C ARG A 94 -0.85 -16.51 10.46
N PHE A 95 -0.65 -15.22 10.46
CA PHE A 95 -0.12 -14.52 11.63
C PHE A 95 -1.10 -14.61 12.80
N SER A 96 -2.38 -14.42 12.52
CA SER A 96 -3.41 -14.53 13.54
C SER A 96 -3.51 -15.94 14.11
N ARG A 97 -3.39 -16.94 13.24
CA ARG A 97 -3.47 -18.32 13.69
C ARG A 97 -2.29 -18.70 14.55
N ALA A 98 -1.15 -18.10 14.29
CA ALA A 98 0.05 -18.40 15.06
C ALA A 98 0.00 -17.80 16.44
N ASP A 99 -0.93 -16.90 16.70
CA ASP A 99 -1.06 -16.25 17.98
C ASP A 99 -1.64 -17.25 18.99
N PRO A 100 -0.91 -17.57 20.02
CA PRO A 100 -1.38 -18.57 20.99
C PRO A 100 -2.49 -18.06 21.89
N GLU A 101 -2.95 -16.91 21.68
CA GLU A 101 -3.95 -16.24 22.49
C GLU A 101 -3.60 -16.17 23.96
#